data_0b9dcfbc044b627049a59116a905ee80
#
_entry.id   0b9dcfbc044b627049a59116a905ee80
#
_cell.length_a   1.000
_cell.length_b   1.000
_cell.length_c   1.000
_cell.angle_alpha   90.00
_cell.angle_beta   90.00
_cell.angle_gamma   90.00
#
_symmetry.space_group_name_H-M   'P 1'
#
loop_
_entity.id
_entity.type
_entity.pdbx_description
1 polymer ?
#
loop_
_entity_poly.entity_id
_entity_poly.type
_entity_poly.pdbx_seq_one_letter_code
_entity_poly.pdbx_strand_id
1 'polypeptide(L)'
;MTASGNALTITTTSCPGGTQGTAYAGCSITASGGTAPYTFSLSPDVTDYPPLPEGLSLNANTGEISSSLIGGQGTYIPEFVVTDSTGAQATQTIAFAINGKNAFLAGIFPSTSIFHHRVDAATTGLPVDTSPAAPMYSAYLSETVKPFFGDQYANFPNGIPAIEVPYNQPDVSVTTTMYQSYFTSGPIPSYAPVEGTANAVNTGGDMHVLVYLQAGNGKNPALYEMWQGVYENGPWQDSSNALWPNAASNNLTAQGNGTSDAAGLPVGPLLANADEVIGTGTPAAPNGAIQHPIRFTLNHMLNYWVWPATQTAGVGSCTAAGGAAIPVESEISQSSPPQSCSMSGAAGEIYRLKASTATPACASTSPQAAIIIAAFRNYGIILADNGNSGGLIGTPDARWNNDDLSCIRSLTLADFEPVNVSSLMVSNDSGATSH
;
A
#
# COMPACT_ATOMS: atom_id res chain seq x y z
N MET A 1 27.57 48.49 -23.33
CA MET A 1 28.19 47.18 -23.02
C MET A 1 27.20 46.46 -22.12
N THR A 2 26.42 45.57 -22.66
CA THR A 2 25.55 44.71 -21.88
C THR A 2 26.48 43.62 -21.28
N ALA A 3 26.67 43.70 -19.96
CA ALA A 3 27.31 42.62 -19.25
C ALA A 3 26.47 41.36 -19.54
N SER A 4 27.07 40.37 -20.23
CA SER A 4 26.47 39.05 -20.32
C SER A 4 26.58 38.44 -18.91
N GLY A 5 25.61 38.69 -18.08
CA GLY A 5 25.48 37.95 -16.85
C GLY A 5 25.40 36.45 -17.16
N ASN A 6 26.10 35.60 -16.37
CA ASN A 6 25.94 34.16 -16.52
C ASN A 6 24.46 33.79 -16.40
N ALA A 7 24.00 32.84 -17.22
CA ALA A 7 22.63 32.35 -17.14
C ALA A 7 22.33 31.86 -15.71
N LEU A 8 21.11 32.13 -15.23
CA LEU A 8 20.65 31.63 -13.95
C LEU A 8 20.60 30.10 -13.98
N THR A 9 21.17 29.44 -12.99
CA THR A 9 21.16 27.98 -12.86
C THR A 9 21.04 27.55 -11.40
N ILE A 10 20.35 26.46 -11.10
CA ILE A 10 20.44 25.76 -9.82
C ILE A 10 21.76 24.97 -9.83
N THR A 11 22.54 25.07 -8.78
CA THR A 11 23.86 24.43 -8.66
C THR A 11 23.85 23.19 -7.78
N THR A 12 22.82 22.99 -6.98
CA THR A 12 22.60 21.77 -6.20
C THR A 12 22.15 20.66 -7.12
N THR A 13 22.86 19.51 -7.13
CA THR A 13 22.58 18.37 -8.00
C THR A 13 22.02 17.16 -7.23
N SER A 14 22.13 17.14 -5.91
CA SER A 14 21.64 16.07 -5.05
C SER A 14 21.40 16.55 -3.64
N CYS A 15 20.47 15.90 -2.94
CA CYS A 15 20.25 16.03 -1.51
C CYS A 15 20.40 14.67 -0.82
N PRO A 16 20.74 14.62 0.49
CA PRO A 16 20.80 13.36 1.23
C PRO A 16 19.42 12.67 1.23
N GLY A 17 19.43 11.35 1.23
CA GLY A 17 18.25 10.55 1.54
C GLY A 17 17.91 10.61 3.03
N GLY A 18 16.89 9.87 3.43
CA GLY A 18 16.44 9.82 4.81
C GLY A 18 15.79 8.49 5.20
N THR A 19 15.34 8.43 6.44
CA THR A 19 14.54 7.31 6.95
C THR A 19 13.28 7.87 7.60
N GLN A 20 12.14 7.29 7.27
CA GLN A 20 10.85 7.66 7.84
C GLN A 20 10.91 7.67 9.38
N GLY A 21 10.23 8.62 10.00
CA GLY A 21 10.18 8.79 11.45
C GLY A 21 11.44 9.36 12.08
N THR A 22 12.43 9.78 11.27
CA THR A 22 13.65 10.48 11.76
C THR A 22 13.70 11.93 11.30
N ALA A 23 14.52 12.74 11.97
CA ALA A 23 14.80 14.09 11.53
C ALA A 23 15.58 14.06 10.20
N TYR A 24 15.28 15.00 9.31
CA TYR A 24 16.00 15.14 8.05
C TYR A 24 17.37 15.79 8.31
N ALA A 25 18.41 15.29 7.65
CA ALA A 25 19.78 15.80 7.83
C ALA A 25 19.98 17.24 7.28
N GLY A 26 19.02 17.73 6.51
CA GLY A 26 19.08 19.04 5.87
C GLY A 26 19.72 19.01 4.47
N CYS A 27 19.29 19.94 3.62
CA CYS A 27 19.85 20.22 2.31
C CYS A 27 19.60 21.70 1.98
N SER A 28 20.41 22.28 1.10
CA SER A 28 20.16 23.64 0.61
C SER A 28 20.21 23.66 -0.91
N ILE A 29 19.14 24.18 -1.50
CA ILE A 29 19.10 24.48 -2.93
C ILE A 29 19.84 25.78 -3.16
N THR A 30 20.87 25.75 -3.98
CA THR A 30 21.72 26.90 -4.29
C THR A 30 21.66 27.24 -5.77
N ALA A 31 21.88 28.49 -6.10
CA ALA A 31 21.85 28.99 -7.46
C ALA A 31 23.02 29.91 -7.78
N SER A 32 23.34 30.05 -9.05
CA SER A 32 24.34 30.99 -9.56
C SER A 32 23.92 31.62 -10.87
N GLY A 33 24.53 32.75 -11.23
CA GLY A 33 24.13 33.54 -12.40
C GLY A 33 22.88 34.37 -12.14
N GLY A 34 22.30 34.98 -13.17
CA GLY A 34 21.17 35.91 -13.01
C GLY A 34 21.47 37.12 -12.12
N THR A 35 20.45 37.64 -11.47
CA THR A 35 20.53 38.84 -10.61
C THR A 35 19.92 38.56 -9.24
N ALA A 36 20.76 38.55 -8.17
CA ALA A 36 20.28 38.37 -6.79
C ALA A 36 19.35 39.52 -6.34
N PRO A 37 18.47 39.32 -5.33
CA PRO A 37 18.26 38.09 -4.57
C PRO A 37 17.49 37.01 -5.35
N TYR A 38 17.67 35.75 -4.92
CA TYR A 38 16.92 34.61 -5.45
C TYR A 38 15.76 34.26 -4.55
N THR A 39 14.70 33.69 -5.16
CA THR A 39 13.63 33.01 -4.46
C THR A 39 13.51 31.58 -4.97
N PHE A 40 13.17 30.65 -4.07
CA PHE A 40 13.09 29.22 -4.35
C PHE A 40 11.64 28.73 -4.15
N SER A 41 11.18 27.89 -5.05
CA SER A 41 9.87 27.22 -4.95
C SER A 41 9.95 25.81 -5.54
N LEU A 42 8.90 25.02 -5.34
CA LEU A 42 8.65 23.82 -6.13
C LEU A 42 7.90 24.17 -7.40
N SER A 43 8.02 23.33 -8.42
CA SER A 43 7.20 23.42 -9.63
C SER A 43 5.71 23.41 -9.27
N PRO A 44 4.89 24.25 -9.91
CA PRO A 44 3.44 24.16 -9.78
C PRO A 44 2.82 22.97 -10.54
N ASP A 45 3.62 22.28 -11.35
CA ASP A 45 3.18 21.09 -12.07
C ASP A 45 3.22 19.86 -11.16
N VAL A 46 2.12 19.63 -10.47
CA VAL A 46 1.93 18.50 -9.55
C VAL A 46 1.57 17.20 -10.27
N THR A 47 1.38 17.24 -11.59
CA THR A 47 1.09 16.06 -12.39
C THR A 47 2.36 15.28 -12.72
N ASP A 48 3.43 16.01 -13.07
CA ASP A 48 4.70 15.42 -13.46
C ASP A 48 5.71 15.36 -12.30
N TYR A 49 5.58 16.25 -11.31
CA TYR A 49 6.53 16.36 -10.19
C TYR A 49 5.83 16.27 -8.83
N PRO A 50 6.26 15.36 -7.93
CA PRO A 50 5.73 15.30 -6.57
C PRO A 50 6.15 16.53 -5.76
N PRO A 51 5.44 16.84 -4.65
CA PRO A 51 5.97 17.72 -3.63
C PRO A 51 7.22 17.12 -2.97
N LEU A 52 7.77 17.83 -1.99
CA LEU A 52 8.74 17.22 -1.06
C LEU A 52 8.10 16.05 -0.30
N PRO A 53 8.91 15.07 0.14
CA PRO A 53 8.44 14.05 1.08
C PRO A 53 7.72 14.70 2.27
N GLU A 54 6.63 14.09 2.72
CA GLU A 54 5.83 14.59 3.83
C GLU A 54 6.71 14.84 5.06
N GLY A 55 6.47 16.00 5.67
CA GLY A 55 7.26 16.48 6.81
C GLY A 55 8.46 17.37 6.43
N LEU A 56 8.91 17.37 5.17
CA LEU A 56 9.94 18.29 4.69
C LEU A 56 9.32 19.64 4.26
N SER A 57 10.08 20.71 4.44
CA SER A 57 9.69 22.07 3.99
C SER A 57 10.86 22.80 3.34
N LEU A 58 10.56 23.59 2.31
CA LEU A 58 11.49 24.47 1.60
C LEU A 58 11.33 25.91 2.11
N ASN A 59 12.44 26.51 2.54
CA ASN A 59 12.47 27.95 2.82
C ASN A 59 12.66 28.72 1.50
N ALA A 60 11.66 29.47 1.11
CA ALA A 60 11.64 30.20 -0.17
C ALA A 60 12.75 31.27 -0.30
N ASN A 61 13.28 31.80 0.80
CA ASN A 61 14.31 32.85 0.77
C ASN A 61 15.75 32.30 0.84
N THR A 62 15.93 31.14 1.49
CA THR A 62 17.28 30.59 1.71
C THR A 62 17.55 29.34 0.88
N GLY A 63 16.51 28.70 0.32
CA GLY A 63 16.64 27.41 -0.36
C GLY A 63 16.86 26.23 0.59
N GLU A 64 16.82 26.44 1.91
CA GLU A 64 17.02 25.41 2.91
C GLU A 64 15.83 24.47 2.95
N ILE A 65 16.12 23.16 2.96
CA ILE A 65 15.14 22.08 3.16
C ILE A 65 15.43 21.48 4.54
N SER A 66 14.40 21.48 5.38
CA SER A 66 14.49 20.99 6.76
C SER A 66 13.23 20.25 7.18
N SER A 67 13.35 19.44 8.24
CA SER A 67 12.23 18.74 8.87
C SER A 67 12.58 18.32 10.29
N SER A 68 11.59 18.26 11.17
CA SER A 68 11.72 17.59 12.47
C SER A 68 11.53 16.07 12.35
N LEU A 69 10.65 15.61 11.47
CA LEU A 69 10.37 14.19 11.18
C LEU A 69 10.01 14.03 9.71
N ILE A 70 10.52 12.99 9.09
CA ILE A 70 10.18 12.57 7.75
C ILE A 70 8.93 11.66 7.83
N GLY A 71 7.86 12.01 7.15
CA GLY A 71 6.64 11.20 7.05
C GLY A 71 6.65 10.29 5.83
N GLY A 72 7.13 10.81 4.69
CA GLY A 72 7.15 10.09 3.42
C GLY A 72 8.07 8.88 3.38
N GLN A 73 7.90 8.03 2.36
CA GLN A 73 8.74 6.87 2.06
C GLN A 73 8.73 6.60 0.55
N GLY A 74 9.79 5.97 0.03
CA GLY A 74 10.02 5.82 -1.42
C GLY A 74 10.87 6.94 -1.98
N THR A 75 11.02 7.01 -3.30
CA THR A 75 11.80 8.05 -3.95
C THR A 75 10.87 9.10 -4.58
N TYR A 76 11.06 10.34 -4.16
CA TYR A 76 10.40 11.54 -4.66
C TYR A 76 11.38 12.30 -5.55
N ILE A 77 10.92 12.77 -6.71
CA ILE A 77 11.76 13.59 -7.63
C ILE A 77 11.05 14.94 -7.92
N PRO A 78 10.95 15.83 -6.92
CA PRO A 78 10.40 17.16 -7.13
C PRO A 78 11.24 18.00 -8.09
N GLU A 79 10.59 18.91 -8.80
CA GLU A 79 11.26 19.94 -9.58
C GLU A 79 11.34 21.24 -8.75
N PHE A 80 12.55 21.75 -8.57
CA PHE A 80 12.81 23.04 -7.94
C PHE A 80 12.87 24.14 -8.98
N VAL A 81 12.35 25.29 -8.63
CA VAL A 81 12.39 26.52 -9.42
C VAL A 81 13.15 27.58 -8.64
N VAL A 82 14.17 28.19 -9.23
CA VAL A 82 14.78 29.44 -8.72
C VAL A 82 14.35 30.60 -9.60
N THR A 83 13.96 31.70 -8.97
CA THR A 83 13.62 32.94 -9.65
C THR A 83 14.54 34.05 -9.16
N ASP A 84 15.16 34.80 -10.07
CA ASP A 84 16.02 35.94 -9.74
C ASP A 84 15.19 37.22 -9.59
N SER A 85 15.84 38.32 -9.15
CA SER A 85 15.17 39.60 -8.93
C SER A 85 14.62 40.25 -10.19
N THR A 86 14.98 39.79 -11.38
CA THR A 86 14.45 40.28 -12.67
C THR A 86 13.27 39.44 -13.17
N GLY A 87 12.94 38.34 -12.48
CA GLY A 87 11.91 37.37 -12.87
C GLY A 87 12.40 36.25 -13.80
N ALA A 88 13.71 36.16 -14.07
CA ALA A 88 14.27 35.02 -14.81
C ALA A 88 14.21 33.75 -13.95
N GLN A 89 13.92 32.62 -14.57
CA GLN A 89 13.77 31.32 -13.88
C GLN A 89 14.73 30.27 -14.41
N ALA A 90 15.11 29.34 -13.52
CA ALA A 90 15.77 28.09 -13.87
C ALA A 90 15.21 26.96 -13.01
N THR A 91 15.18 25.74 -13.55
CA THR A 91 14.63 24.55 -12.89
C THR A 91 15.64 23.40 -12.80
N GLN A 92 15.44 22.53 -11.81
CA GLN A 92 16.25 21.34 -11.59
C GLN A 92 15.45 20.30 -10.80
N THR A 93 15.42 19.06 -11.28
CA THR A 93 14.89 17.93 -10.50
C THR A 93 15.95 17.39 -9.56
N ILE A 94 15.56 17.05 -8.32
CA ILE A 94 16.46 16.47 -7.31
C ILE A 94 15.74 15.33 -6.61
N ALA A 95 16.36 14.15 -6.56
CA ALA A 95 15.80 12.97 -5.93
C ALA A 95 15.99 12.99 -4.39
N PHE A 96 14.93 12.55 -3.69
CA PHE A 96 14.90 12.28 -2.25
C PHE A 96 14.55 10.82 -2.02
N ALA A 97 15.56 10.00 -1.71
CA ALA A 97 15.39 8.58 -1.42
C ALA A 97 15.09 8.38 0.07
N ILE A 98 13.86 8.02 0.41
CA ILE A 98 13.42 7.82 1.78
C ILE A 98 13.16 6.33 2.03
N ASN A 99 13.94 5.76 2.95
CA ASN A 99 13.70 4.40 3.42
C ASN A 99 12.46 4.35 4.30
N GLY A 100 11.56 3.44 4.04
CA GLY A 100 10.40 3.17 4.90
C GLY A 100 10.82 2.54 6.23
N LYS A 101 9.87 2.47 7.15
CA LYS A 101 10.00 1.80 8.44
C LYS A 101 8.68 1.08 8.72
N ASN A 102 8.49 -0.07 8.08
CA ASN A 102 7.21 -0.77 7.98
C ASN A 102 7.19 -2.15 8.65
N ALA A 103 8.26 -2.54 9.35
CA ALA A 103 8.34 -3.84 10.03
C ALA A 103 7.19 -4.10 11.01
N PHE A 104 6.54 -3.04 11.53
CA PHE A 104 5.38 -3.15 12.41
C PHE A 104 4.16 -3.78 11.73
N LEU A 105 4.02 -3.66 10.40
CA LEU A 105 2.86 -4.18 9.66
C LEU A 105 2.71 -5.69 9.81
N ALA A 106 3.82 -6.43 9.82
CA ALA A 106 3.83 -7.88 10.01
C ALA A 106 3.34 -8.33 11.40
N GLY A 107 3.37 -7.45 12.40
CA GLY A 107 3.01 -7.76 13.79
C GLY A 107 1.61 -7.30 14.20
N ILE A 108 0.80 -6.79 13.28
CA ILE A 108 -0.52 -6.22 13.59
C ILE A 108 -1.50 -7.31 14.06
N PHE A 109 -1.51 -8.47 13.42
CA PHE A 109 -2.33 -9.61 13.83
C PHE A 109 -1.51 -10.68 14.54
N PRO A 110 -2.11 -11.48 15.45
CA PRO A 110 -1.40 -12.56 16.11
C PRO A 110 -1.10 -13.71 15.13
N SER A 111 -0.10 -14.53 15.45
CA SER A 111 0.31 -15.68 14.63
C SER A 111 -0.79 -16.74 14.40
N THR A 112 -1.88 -16.68 15.18
CA THR A 112 -3.06 -17.54 15.02
C THR A 112 -4.08 -16.96 14.03
N SER A 113 -3.76 -15.83 13.37
CA SER A 113 -4.62 -15.25 12.35
C SER A 113 -4.51 -15.98 11.02
N ILE A 114 -5.61 -16.02 10.27
CA ILE A 114 -5.62 -16.47 8.87
C ILE A 114 -4.57 -15.70 8.03
N PHE A 115 -4.28 -14.46 8.38
CA PHE A 115 -3.27 -13.66 7.70
C PHE A 115 -1.82 -14.16 7.93
N HIS A 116 -1.60 -15.05 8.90
CA HIS A 116 -0.32 -15.73 9.13
C HIS A 116 -0.39 -17.23 8.87
N HIS A 117 -1.54 -17.74 8.44
CA HIS A 117 -1.71 -19.16 8.17
C HIS A 117 -1.13 -19.52 6.80
N ARG A 118 -0.30 -20.57 6.76
CA ARG A 118 0.21 -21.08 5.48
C ARG A 118 -0.92 -21.71 4.67
N VAL A 119 -0.84 -21.57 3.36
CA VAL A 119 -1.82 -22.16 2.42
C VAL A 119 -1.19 -23.13 1.41
N ASP A 120 0.11 -23.40 1.52
CA ASP A 120 0.81 -24.31 0.60
C ASP A 120 0.28 -25.73 0.70
N ALA A 121 0.00 -26.35 -0.44
CA ALA A 121 -0.61 -27.68 -0.51
C ALA A 121 0.23 -28.78 0.16
N ALA A 122 1.55 -28.63 0.16
CA ALA A 122 2.48 -29.65 0.65
C ALA A 122 2.45 -29.80 2.17
N THR A 123 2.26 -28.71 2.92
CA THR A 123 2.31 -28.73 4.39
C THR A 123 0.95 -28.66 5.05
N THR A 124 -0.03 -27.96 4.44
CA THR A 124 -1.33 -27.74 5.07
C THR A 124 -2.41 -28.71 4.63
N GLY A 125 -2.26 -29.31 3.45
CA GLY A 125 -3.30 -30.18 2.87
C GLY A 125 -4.59 -29.45 2.49
N LEU A 126 -4.63 -28.11 2.56
CA LEU A 126 -5.82 -27.33 2.19
C LEU A 126 -6.19 -27.58 0.72
N PRO A 127 -7.46 -27.93 0.44
CA PRO A 127 -7.90 -28.24 -0.91
C PRO A 127 -7.99 -26.98 -1.78
N VAL A 128 -7.97 -27.19 -3.09
CA VAL A 128 -8.37 -26.16 -4.05
C VAL A 128 -9.86 -25.85 -3.86
N ASP A 129 -10.25 -24.60 -3.84
CA ASP A 129 -11.66 -24.22 -3.89
C ASP A 129 -12.19 -24.43 -5.32
N THR A 130 -13.16 -25.31 -5.45
CA THR A 130 -13.78 -25.66 -6.74
C THR A 130 -15.16 -25.03 -6.92
N SER A 131 -15.55 -24.11 -6.02
CA SER A 131 -16.81 -23.39 -6.12
C SER A 131 -16.85 -22.51 -7.38
N PRO A 132 -18.01 -22.25 -7.98
CA PRO A 132 -18.13 -21.35 -9.13
C PRO A 132 -17.70 -19.91 -8.86
N ALA A 133 -17.65 -19.50 -7.59
CA ALA A 133 -17.27 -18.15 -7.17
C ALA A 133 -15.75 -17.98 -7.02
N ALA A 134 -15.02 -19.06 -6.71
CA ALA A 134 -13.64 -19.00 -6.28
C ALA A 134 -12.61 -18.73 -7.40
N PRO A 135 -12.65 -19.35 -8.60
CA PRO A 135 -11.61 -19.13 -9.58
C PRO A 135 -11.59 -17.66 -10.02
N MET A 136 -10.42 -17.15 -10.36
CA MET A 136 -10.34 -15.84 -11.01
C MET A 136 -11.09 -15.88 -12.35
N TYR A 137 -11.74 -14.78 -12.69
CA TYR A 137 -12.51 -14.70 -13.94
C TYR A 137 -11.62 -15.03 -15.15
N SER A 138 -12.11 -15.91 -16.01
CA SER A 138 -11.31 -16.50 -17.11
C SER A 138 -10.70 -15.46 -18.05
N ALA A 139 -11.32 -14.29 -18.21
CA ALA A 139 -10.82 -13.19 -19.03
C ALA A 139 -9.52 -12.57 -18.46
N TYR A 140 -9.24 -12.75 -17.16
CA TYR A 140 -8.07 -12.16 -16.50
C TYR A 140 -6.89 -13.14 -16.37
N LEU A 141 -7.08 -14.42 -16.66
CA LEU A 141 -6.05 -15.45 -16.42
C LEU A 141 -4.74 -15.21 -17.18
N SER A 142 -4.80 -14.55 -18.34
CA SER A 142 -3.61 -14.17 -19.11
C SER A 142 -2.91 -12.90 -18.62
N GLU A 143 -3.51 -12.16 -17.68
CA GLU A 143 -2.90 -10.97 -17.12
C GLU A 143 -1.68 -11.36 -16.28
N THR A 144 -0.62 -10.59 -16.43
CA THR A 144 0.60 -10.77 -15.63
C THR A 144 0.39 -10.24 -14.22
N VAL A 145 1.10 -10.84 -13.27
CA VAL A 145 1.19 -10.29 -11.91
C VAL A 145 2.08 -9.06 -11.90
N LYS A 146 1.57 -7.93 -11.41
CA LYS A 146 2.20 -6.61 -11.53
C LYS A 146 2.42 -6.01 -10.15
N PRO A 147 3.66 -5.77 -9.69
CA PRO A 147 3.88 -5.00 -8.49
C PRO A 147 3.45 -3.54 -8.72
N PHE A 148 2.48 -3.06 -7.92
CA PHE A 148 2.08 -1.67 -7.78
C PHE A 148 2.68 -1.09 -6.50
N PHE A 149 3.93 -1.41 -6.29
CA PHE A 149 4.80 -0.90 -5.25
C PHE A 149 6.24 -0.97 -5.73
N GLY A 150 7.11 -0.23 -5.08
CA GLY A 150 8.50 -0.18 -5.47
C GLY A 150 9.19 1.06 -4.91
N ASP A 151 10.36 1.37 -5.47
CA ASP A 151 11.08 2.60 -5.17
C ASP A 151 10.27 3.81 -5.67
N GLN A 152 9.94 3.82 -6.96
CA GLN A 152 9.19 4.89 -7.60
C GLN A 152 8.47 4.39 -8.86
N TYR A 153 7.47 5.15 -9.28
CA TYR A 153 6.89 5.09 -10.63
C TYR A 153 6.86 6.51 -11.21
N ALA A 154 7.49 6.71 -12.38
CA ALA A 154 7.82 8.05 -12.87
C ALA A 154 8.63 8.84 -11.82
N ASN A 155 8.16 9.99 -11.36
CA ASN A 155 8.83 10.80 -10.34
C ASN A 155 8.27 10.62 -8.92
N PHE A 156 7.25 9.76 -8.75
CA PHE A 156 6.47 9.59 -7.52
C PHE A 156 6.82 8.30 -6.79
N PRO A 157 6.74 8.26 -5.44
CA PRO A 157 6.79 7.00 -4.71
C PRO A 157 5.65 6.07 -5.16
N ASN A 158 5.89 4.76 -5.17
CA ASN A 158 4.97 3.78 -5.73
C ASN A 158 4.48 2.79 -4.67
N GLY A 159 3.21 2.86 -4.30
CA GLY A 159 2.56 1.98 -3.33
C GLY A 159 1.73 2.74 -2.27
N ILE A 160 1.13 2.00 -1.34
CA ILE A 160 0.36 2.56 -0.22
C ILE A 160 1.31 2.77 0.97
N PRO A 161 1.58 4.01 1.38
CA PRO A 161 2.49 4.28 2.49
C PRO A 161 1.81 4.02 3.84
N ALA A 162 2.63 3.67 4.85
CA ALA A 162 2.19 3.55 6.23
C ALA A 162 3.18 4.23 7.17
N ILE A 163 2.71 4.70 8.32
CA ILE A 163 3.57 5.32 9.34
C ILE A 163 3.25 4.77 10.73
N GLU A 164 4.29 4.53 11.52
CA GLU A 164 4.16 4.22 12.94
C GLU A 164 4.34 5.49 13.76
N VAL A 165 3.42 5.71 14.72
CA VAL A 165 3.48 6.84 15.64
C VAL A 165 3.55 6.38 17.11
N PRO A 166 4.21 7.14 17.99
CA PRO A 166 4.32 6.77 19.40
C PRO A 166 2.96 6.86 20.12
N TYR A 167 2.80 6.10 21.21
CA TYR A 167 1.56 6.04 22.00
C TYR A 167 1.05 7.41 22.49
N ASN A 168 1.92 8.40 22.58
CA ASN A 168 1.59 9.77 23.01
C ASN A 168 1.38 10.74 21.85
N GLN A 169 1.29 10.25 20.61
CA GLN A 169 0.89 11.07 19.46
C GLN A 169 -0.47 11.70 19.77
N PRO A 170 -0.61 13.03 19.67
CA PRO A 170 -1.88 13.71 19.88
C PRO A 170 -2.95 13.26 18.89
N ASP A 171 -4.17 13.07 19.38
CA ASP A 171 -5.30 12.84 18.51
C ASP A 171 -5.72 14.15 17.83
N VAL A 172 -6.08 14.05 16.56
CA VAL A 172 -6.65 15.12 15.75
C VAL A 172 -8.02 14.72 15.25
N SER A 173 -8.87 15.70 14.97
CA SER A 173 -10.20 15.45 14.41
C SER A 173 -10.12 14.92 12.98
N VAL A 174 -11.01 13.99 12.65
CA VAL A 174 -11.21 13.45 11.30
C VAL A 174 -12.69 13.64 10.94
N THR A 175 -12.94 14.14 9.73
CA THR A 175 -14.29 14.32 9.19
C THR A 175 -14.50 13.37 8.01
N THR A 176 -15.41 12.40 8.16
CA THR A 176 -15.78 11.48 7.09
C THR A 176 -16.93 12.05 6.28
N THR A 177 -16.80 12.02 4.95
CA THR A 177 -17.68 12.75 4.03
C THR A 177 -18.66 11.88 3.23
N MET A 178 -18.39 10.58 3.08
CA MET A 178 -19.16 9.74 2.14
C MET A 178 -19.77 8.49 2.77
N TYR A 179 -18.98 7.69 3.49
CA TYR A 179 -19.42 6.41 4.05
C TYR A 179 -19.37 6.41 5.58
N GLN A 180 -19.48 5.25 6.20
CA GLN A 180 -19.40 5.13 7.66
C GLN A 180 -17.98 5.44 8.16
N SER A 181 -17.93 6.07 9.34
CA SER A 181 -16.72 6.38 10.07
C SER A 181 -16.61 5.52 11.32
N TYR A 182 -15.49 4.83 11.50
CA TYR A 182 -15.16 4.08 12.71
C TYR A 182 -14.42 4.92 13.75
N PHE A 183 -13.86 6.04 13.31
CA PHE A 183 -13.27 7.02 14.22
C PHE A 183 -13.47 8.45 13.66
N THR A 184 -13.72 9.38 14.57
CA THR A 184 -13.84 10.82 14.27
C THR A 184 -12.68 11.61 14.86
N SER A 185 -11.73 10.91 15.46
CA SER A 185 -10.50 11.45 16.02
C SER A 185 -9.46 10.32 16.10
N GLY A 186 -8.21 10.62 15.80
CA GLY A 186 -7.14 9.64 15.83
C GLY A 186 -5.74 10.28 15.89
N PRO A 187 -4.70 9.49 16.19
CA PRO A 187 -3.32 9.95 16.34
C PRO A 187 -2.63 10.16 14.97
N ILE A 188 -3.26 10.93 14.09
CA ILE A 188 -2.84 11.09 12.70
C ILE A 188 -2.06 12.41 12.57
N PRO A 189 -0.70 12.37 12.44
CA PRO A 189 0.07 13.59 12.34
C PRO A 189 -0.16 14.29 10.99
N SER A 190 0.05 15.60 10.94
CA SER A 190 -0.06 16.39 9.70
C SER A 190 0.93 15.98 8.61
N TYR A 191 2.00 15.28 8.99
CA TYR A 191 3.01 14.72 8.09
C TYR A 191 2.79 13.23 7.79
N ALA A 192 1.63 12.66 8.10
CA ALA A 192 1.30 11.30 7.68
C ALA A 192 1.33 11.21 6.14
N PRO A 193 2.01 10.21 5.59
CA PRO A 193 2.10 10.06 4.14
C PRO A 193 0.75 9.65 3.55
N VAL A 194 0.48 10.17 2.36
CA VAL A 194 -0.73 9.89 1.58
C VAL A 194 -0.33 9.12 0.32
N GLU A 195 -1.04 8.06 -0.03
CA GLU A 195 -0.83 7.34 -1.28
C GLU A 195 -0.93 8.29 -2.47
N GLY A 196 0.03 8.21 -3.38
CA GLY A 196 0.14 9.11 -4.54
C GLY A 196 0.64 10.52 -4.19
N THR A 197 0.98 10.80 -2.93
CA THR A 197 1.39 12.08 -2.33
C THR A 197 0.25 12.99 -1.88
N ALA A 198 0.54 13.92 -0.97
CA ALA A 198 -0.44 14.87 -0.39
C ALA A 198 -1.19 15.76 -1.43
N ASN A 199 -0.74 15.81 -2.67
CA ASN A 199 -1.41 16.51 -3.76
C ASN A 199 -2.24 15.60 -4.69
N ALA A 200 -2.41 14.32 -4.33
CA ALA A 200 -3.16 13.34 -5.13
C ALA A 200 -4.66 13.64 -5.26
N VAL A 201 -5.18 14.62 -4.53
CA VAL A 201 -6.57 15.12 -4.64
C VAL A 201 -7.01 15.36 -6.09
N ASN A 202 -6.06 15.70 -6.98
CA ASN A 202 -6.34 15.96 -8.38
C ASN A 202 -6.06 14.78 -9.32
N THR A 203 -5.53 13.67 -8.84
CA THR A 203 -5.12 12.53 -9.68
C THR A 203 -6.10 11.36 -9.67
N GLY A 204 -7.15 11.41 -8.83
CA GLY A 204 -8.19 10.36 -8.76
C GLY A 204 -7.70 9.03 -8.16
N GLY A 205 -6.61 9.04 -7.40
CA GLY A 205 -6.11 7.89 -6.66
C GLY A 205 -6.91 7.59 -5.39
N ASP A 206 -6.67 6.45 -4.78
CA ASP A 206 -7.36 6.01 -3.55
C ASP A 206 -6.91 6.78 -2.31
N MET A 207 -5.76 7.45 -2.36
CA MET A 207 -5.23 8.34 -1.32
C MET A 207 -5.30 7.73 0.09
N HIS A 208 -4.89 6.47 0.22
CA HIS A 208 -4.86 5.81 1.52
C HIS A 208 -3.90 6.49 2.48
N VAL A 209 -4.31 6.57 3.75
CA VAL A 209 -3.47 7.01 4.87
C VAL A 209 -3.53 5.95 5.94
N LEU A 210 -2.38 5.34 6.25
CA LEU A 210 -2.27 4.27 7.22
C LEU A 210 -1.39 4.71 8.39
N VAL A 211 -1.96 4.75 9.60
CA VAL A 211 -1.26 5.16 10.82
C VAL A 211 -1.40 4.10 11.89
N TYR A 212 -0.27 3.55 12.33
CA TYR A 212 -0.20 2.59 13.42
C TYR A 212 0.24 3.27 14.73
N LEU A 213 -0.63 3.23 15.74
CA LEU A 213 -0.33 3.70 17.08
C LEU A 213 0.39 2.60 17.87
N GLN A 214 1.59 2.92 18.35
CA GLN A 214 2.33 2.01 19.23
C GLN A 214 1.61 1.80 20.58
N ALA A 215 1.80 0.61 21.16
CA ALA A 215 1.43 0.36 22.55
C ALA A 215 2.29 1.20 23.50
N GLY A 216 1.69 1.67 24.59
CA GLY A 216 2.44 2.36 25.64
C GLY A 216 1.54 3.06 26.65
N ASN A 217 2.00 3.18 27.88
CA ASN A 217 1.32 3.87 28.97
C ASN A 217 -0.17 3.52 29.12
N GLY A 218 -0.50 2.23 28.98
CA GLY A 218 -1.88 1.71 29.08
C GLY A 218 -2.72 1.86 27.81
N LYS A 219 -2.20 2.46 26.74
CA LYS A 219 -2.83 2.44 25.41
C LYS A 219 -2.49 1.14 24.68
N ASN A 220 -3.51 0.52 24.11
CA ASN A 220 -3.34 -0.62 23.20
C ASN A 220 -2.89 -0.12 21.81
N PRO A 221 -2.12 -0.93 21.09
CA PRO A 221 -1.79 -0.60 19.70
C PRO A 221 -3.07 -0.63 18.86
N ALA A 222 -3.11 0.19 17.82
CA ALA A 222 -4.24 0.25 16.88
C ALA A 222 -3.77 0.72 15.52
N LEU A 223 -4.38 0.19 14.45
CA LEU A 223 -4.18 0.65 13.08
C LEU A 223 -5.38 1.50 12.67
N TYR A 224 -5.11 2.72 12.25
CA TYR A 224 -6.05 3.69 11.68
C TYR A 224 -5.83 3.73 10.18
N GLU A 225 -6.86 3.46 9.41
CA GLU A 225 -6.82 3.45 7.95
C GLU A 225 -7.89 4.40 7.41
N MET A 226 -7.51 5.27 6.47
CA MET A 226 -8.41 6.19 5.78
C MET A 226 -8.34 5.95 4.28
N TRP A 227 -9.47 6.01 3.60
CA TRP A 227 -9.59 6.06 2.15
C TRP A 227 -9.95 7.47 1.72
N GLN A 228 -9.26 7.99 0.70
CA GLN A 228 -9.32 9.37 0.25
C GLN A 228 -9.00 10.37 1.38
N GLY A 229 -7.90 10.08 2.10
CA GLY A 229 -7.43 10.92 3.19
C GLY A 229 -6.79 12.21 2.68
N VAL A 230 -7.26 13.36 3.20
CA VAL A 230 -6.79 14.71 2.82
C VAL A 230 -6.51 15.55 4.07
N TYR A 231 -5.38 16.25 4.06
CA TYR A 231 -5.01 17.22 5.09
C TYR A 231 -4.75 18.59 4.47
N GLU A 232 -5.64 19.55 4.74
CA GLU A 232 -5.54 20.94 4.23
C GLU A 232 -5.47 21.93 5.41
N ASN A 233 -4.32 21.95 6.13
CA ASN A 233 -4.06 22.90 7.23
C ASN A 233 -5.14 22.93 8.33
N GLY A 234 -5.83 21.83 8.55
CA GLY A 234 -6.94 21.71 9.50
C GLY A 234 -7.15 20.29 9.97
N PRO A 235 -8.37 19.88 10.30
CA PRO A 235 -8.68 18.49 10.55
C PRO A 235 -8.47 17.65 9.29
N TRP A 236 -8.11 16.38 9.48
CA TRP A 236 -8.11 15.41 8.39
C TRP A 236 -9.55 15.22 7.85
N GLN A 237 -9.66 14.98 6.57
CA GLN A 237 -10.90 14.56 5.92
C GLN A 237 -10.67 13.23 5.24
N ASP A 238 -11.70 12.40 5.17
CA ASP A 238 -11.70 11.15 4.40
C ASP A 238 -13.08 10.88 3.79
N SER A 239 -13.16 9.90 2.91
CA SER A 239 -14.44 9.39 2.40
C SER A 239 -14.95 8.20 3.21
N SER A 240 -14.05 7.43 3.79
CA SER A 240 -14.35 6.37 4.77
C SER A 240 -13.09 6.01 5.55
N ASN A 241 -13.28 5.38 6.69
CA ASN A 241 -12.15 4.93 7.51
C ASN A 241 -12.43 3.61 8.22
N ALA A 242 -11.35 2.97 8.65
CA ALA A 242 -11.37 1.74 9.43
C ALA A 242 -10.45 1.88 10.64
N LEU A 243 -10.86 1.26 11.74
CA LEU A 243 -10.07 1.16 12.96
C LEU A 243 -9.91 -0.31 13.34
N TRP A 244 -8.68 -0.75 13.45
CA TRP A 244 -8.32 -2.09 13.92
C TRP A 244 -7.77 -1.96 15.35
N PRO A 245 -8.66 -1.89 16.37
CA PRO A 245 -8.26 -1.69 17.76
C PRO A 245 -7.67 -2.99 18.29
N ASN A 246 -6.62 -2.88 19.10
CA ASN A 246 -5.95 -4.02 19.69
C ASN A 246 -5.56 -5.06 18.62
N ALA A 247 -4.64 -4.70 17.77
CA ALA A 247 -4.11 -5.52 16.68
C ALA A 247 -3.65 -6.94 17.09
N ALA A 248 -3.44 -7.19 18.40
CA ALA A 248 -3.23 -8.52 18.95
C ALA A 248 -4.51 -9.37 19.02
N SER A 249 -5.69 -8.85 18.68
CA SER A 249 -6.92 -9.62 18.57
C SER A 249 -7.16 -10.03 17.11
N ASN A 250 -7.69 -11.23 16.90
CA ASN A 250 -8.14 -11.67 15.57
C ASN A 250 -9.50 -11.08 15.17
N ASN A 251 -9.88 -9.93 15.73
CA ASN A 251 -11.19 -9.36 15.47
C ASN A 251 -11.26 -8.76 14.05
N LEU A 252 -12.07 -9.37 13.20
CA LEU A 252 -12.48 -8.86 11.89
C LEU A 252 -13.83 -8.15 11.97
N THR A 253 -14.28 -7.77 13.19
CA THR A 253 -15.63 -7.26 13.40
C THR A 253 -16.06 -6.37 12.29
N ALA A 254 -17.17 -6.79 11.75
CA ALA A 254 -17.86 -6.20 10.63
C ALA A 254 -17.63 -4.69 10.59
N GLN A 255 -16.64 -4.32 9.82
CA GLN A 255 -16.40 -2.94 9.49
C GLN A 255 -17.46 -2.46 8.50
N GLY A 256 -18.61 -3.08 8.37
CA GLY A 256 -19.74 -2.66 7.54
C GLY A 256 -19.38 -1.93 6.25
N ASN A 257 -20.31 -1.37 5.57
CA ASN A 257 -20.08 -0.48 4.43
C ASN A 257 -19.31 0.78 4.90
N GLY A 258 -18.02 0.84 4.78
CA GLY A 258 -17.26 2.01 5.22
C GLY A 258 -15.84 1.72 5.66
N THR A 259 -15.26 0.64 5.19
CA THR A 259 -13.83 0.37 5.41
C THR A 259 -12.98 1.17 4.43
N SER A 260 -11.68 1.24 4.69
CA SER A 260 -10.69 1.74 3.75
C SER A 260 -10.38 0.76 2.60
N ASP A 261 -11.04 -0.40 2.55
CA ASP A 261 -10.78 -1.52 1.64
C ASP A 261 -12.09 -2.07 1.07
N ALA A 262 -12.14 -2.35 -0.23
CA ALA A 262 -13.35 -2.83 -0.92
C ALA A 262 -13.83 -4.20 -0.43
N ALA A 263 -12.94 -5.04 0.11
CA ALA A 263 -13.27 -6.36 0.69
C ALA A 263 -13.51 -6.31 2.21
N GLY A 264 -13.33 -5.13 2.83
CA GLY A 264 -13.39 -5.00 4.29
C GLY A 264 -12.23 -5.69 5.00
N LEU A 265 -11.11 -5.86 4.32
CA LEU A 265 -9.88 -6.41 4.87
C LEU A 265 -8.99 -5.28 5.44
N PRO A 266 -8.11 -5.57 6.41
CA PRO A 266 -7.10 -4.61 6.80
C PRO A 266 -6.13 -4.37 5.63
N VAL A 267 -5.87 -3.12 5.29
CA VAL A 267 -4.95 -2.77 4.20
C VAL A 267 -3.51 -3.02 4.61
N GLY A 268 -3.07 -2.40 5.69
CA GLY A 268 -1.66 -2.38 6.12
C GLY A 268 -1.02 -3.78 6.26
N PRO A 269 -1.62 -4.72 7.01
CA PRO A 269 -1.05 -6.06 7.24
C PRO A 269 -0.92 -6.94 6.00
N LEU A 270 -1.53 -6.56 4.90
CA LEU A 270 -1.52 -7.33 3.64
C LEU A 270 -0.64 -6.67 2.56
N LEU A 271 0.07 -5.59 2.90
CA LEU A 271 1.01 -4.92 2.00
C LEU A 271 2.35 -5.64 1.99
N ALA A 272 2.88 -5.94 0.80
CA ALA A 272 4.29 -6.30 0.68
C ALA A 272 5.15 -5.11 1.14
N ASN A 273 6.11 -5.33 2.03
CA ASN A 273 6.98 -4.25 2.48
C ASN A 273 8.48 -4.63 2.46
N ALA A 274 9.32 -3.64 2.29
CA ALA A 274 10.75 -3.84 2.10
C ALA A 274 11.44 -4.37 3.37
N ASP A 275 10.96 -4.04 4.56
CA ASP A 275 11.55 -4.52 5.82
C ASP A 275 11.41 -6.04 5.96
N GLU A 276 10.26 -6.61 5.58
CA GLU A 276 10.05 -8.05 5.60
C GLU A 276 10.92 -8.76 4.56
N VAL A 277 11.06 -8.19 3.36
CA VAL A 277 11.86 -8.78 2.29
C VAL A 277 13.35 -8.70 2.60
N ILE A 278 13.83 -7.53 3.05
CA ILE A 278 15.24 -7.32 3.37
C ILE A 278 15.65 -8.08 4.64
N GLY A 279 14.79 -8.09 5.65
CA GLY A 279 15.07 -8.71 6.95
C GLY A 279 16.30 -8.08 7.60
N THR A 280 17.27 -8.91 7.97
CA THR A 280 18.57 -8.48 8.50
C THR A 280 19.66 -8.35 7.43
N GLY A 281 19.30 -8.59 6.17
CA GLY A 281 20.21 -8.52 5.02
C GLY A 281 20.40 -7.10 4.50
N THR A 282 20.60 -7.01 3.19
CA THR A 282 20.68 -5.74 2.46
C THR A 282 19.73 -5.78 1.26
N PRO A 283 19.40 -4.63 0.65
CA PRO A 283 18.58 -4.63 -0.57
C PRO A 283 19.11 -5.52 -1.68
N ALA A 284 20.43 -5.62 -1.84
CA ALA A 284 21.08 -6.48 -2.84
C ALA A 284 21.21 -7.95 -2.42
N ALA A 285 21.13 -8.25 -1.11
CA ALA A 285 21.22 -9.59 -0.55
C ALA A 285 20.19 -9.74 0.60
N PRO A 286 18.89 -9.70 0.27
CA PRO A 286 17.82 -9.82 1.27
C PRO A 286 17.79 -11.24 1.83
N ASN A 287 17.38 -11.36 3.09
CA ASN A 287 17.27 -12.65 3.79
C ASN A 287 15.99 -12.75 4.64
N GLY A 288 15.05 -11.88 4.38
CA GLY A 288 13.79 -11.85 5.09
C GLY A 288 12.73 -12.82 4.51
N ALA A 289 11.49 -12.64 4.92
CA ALA A 289 10.35 -13.42 4.42
C ALA A 289 9.05 -12.65 4.65
N ILE A 290 8.16 -12.65 3.67
CA ILE A 290 6.77 -12.23 3.85
C ILE A 290 5.99 -13.44 4.38
N GLN A 291 5.33 -13.28 5.54
CA GLN A 291 4.60 -14.33 6.25
C GLN A 291 3.10 -14.05 6.33
N HIS A 292 2.54 -13.49 5.26
CA HIS A 292 1.11 -13.21 5.10
C HIS A 292 0.74 -13.24 3.61
N PRO A 293 -0.54 -13.40 3.24
CA PRO A 293 -0.97 -13.22 1.85
C PRO A 293 -0.81 -11.75 1.44
N ILE A 294 -0.38 -11.53 0.21
CA ILE A 294 -0.24 -10.18 -0.33
C ILE A 294 -1.57 -9.79 -0.98
N ARG A 295 -2.12 -8.61 -0.64
CA ARG A 295 -3.34 -8.11 -1.29
C ARG A 295 -3.10 -7.87 -2.78
N PHE A 296 -4.11 -8.20 -3.58
CA PHE A 296 -4.10 -7.95 -5.01
C PHE A 296 -5.47 -7.51 -5.51
N THR A 297 -5.49 -7.00 -6.75
CA THR A 297 -6.69 -6.47 -7.39
C THR A 297 -7.06 -7.23 -8.66
N LEU A 298 -8.36 -7.23 -8.96
CA LEU A 298 -8.92 -7.58 -10.27
C LEU A 298 -9.71 -6.39 -10.81
N ASN A 299 -9.83 -6.28 -12.13
CA ASN A 299 -10.63 -5.19 -12.73
C ASN A 299 -12.08 -5.19 -12.24
N HIS A 300 -12.63 -6.38 -11.97
CA HIS A 300 -13.91 -6.56 -11.28
C HIS A 300 -13.84 -7.77 -10.37
N MET A 301 -14.28 -7.61 -9.12
CA MET A 301 -14.58 -8.70 -8.20
C MET A 301 -16.03 -9.15 -8.36
N LEU A 302 -16.34 -10.34 -7.88
CA LEU A 302 -17.72 -10.81 -7.73
C LEU A 302 -18.42 -10.02 -6.62
N ASN A 303 -19.72 -9.76 -6.77
CA ASN A 303 -20.52 -9.07 -5.74
C ASN A 303 -20.91 -10.00 -4.57
N TYR A 304 -19.95 -10.76 -4.10
CA TYR A 304 -19.99 -11.64 -2.94
C TYR A 304 -18.59 -11.73 -2.32
N TRP A 305 -18.56 -12.09 -1.05
CA TRP A 305 -17.29 -12.32 -0.37
C TRP A 305 -17.26 -13.67 0.32
N VAL A 306 -16.07 -14.13 0.58
CA VAL A 306 -15.77 -15.28 1.43
C VAL A 306 -14.90 -14.84 2.60
N TRP A 307 -15.01 -15.54 3.72
CA TRP A 307 -14.11 -15.31 4.84
C TRP A 307 -12.62 -15.41 4.38
N PRO A 308 -11.74 -14.48 4.80
CA PRO A 308 -11.88 -13.49 5.88
C PRO A 308 -12.40 -12.11 5.48
N ALA A 309 -12.83 -11.88 4.25
CA ALA A 309 -13.47 -10.61 3.88
C ALA A 309 -14.81 -10.42 4.60
N THR A 310 -15.25 -9.17 4.75
CA THR A 310 -16.48 -8.80 5.46
C THR A 310 -17.45 -8.02 4.60
N GLN A 311 -17.04 -7.68 3.38
CA GLN A 311 -17.86 -6.98 2.37
C GLN A 311 -17.29 -7.18 0.97
N THR A 312 -17.90 -6.54 -0.02
CA THR A 312 -17.41 -6.45 -1.40
C THR A 312 -17.87 -5.14 -2.05
N ALA A 313 -17.08 -4.64 -2.99
CA ALA A 313 -17.49 -3.61 -3.95
C ALA A 313 -17.56 -4.19 -5.37
N GLY A 314 -17.86 -5.48 -5.50
CA GLY A 314 -17.86 -6.21 -6.76
C GLY A 314 -19.16 -6.09 -7.55
N VAL A 315 -19.26 -6.89 -8.62
CA VAL A 315 -20.42 -6.97 -9.52
C VAL A 315 -20.76 -8.43 -9.82
N GLY A 316 -21.95 -8.66 -10.36
CA GLY A 316 -22.41 -10.01 -10.74
C GLY A 316 -23.33 -10.64 -9.70
N SER A 317 -23.77 -11.86 -9.97
CA SER A 317 -24.76 -12.58 -9.15
C SER A 317 -24.48 -14.07 -9.12
N CYS A 318 -24.88 -14.74 -8.04
CA CYS A 318 -24.80 -16.18 -7.87
C CYS A 318 -26.16 -16.80 -7.57
N THR A 319 -26.28 -18.11 -7.80
CA THR A 319 -27.47 -18.92 -7.48
C THR A 319 -27.09 -20.07 -6.55
N ALA A 320 -27.97 -20.35 -5.59
CA ALA A 320 -27.88 -21.51 -4.71
C ALA A 320 -28.26 -22.82 -5.40
N ALA A 321 -28.02 -23.93 -4.73
CA ALA A 321 -28.56 -25.23 -5.16
C ALA A 321 -30.11 -25.15 -5.28
N GLY A 322 -30.66 -25.61 -6.42
CA GLY A 322 -32.08 -25.45 -6.73
C GLY A 322 -32.43 -24.18 -7.51
N GLY A 323 -31.44 -23.35 -7.89
CA GLY A 323 -31.60 -22.19 -8.77
C GLY A 323 -32.14 -20.93 -8.11
N ALA A 324 -32.24 -20.89 -6.78
CA ALA A 324 -32.62 -19.68 -6.07
C ALA A 324 -31.49 -18.64 -6.15
N ALA A 325 -31.85 -17.36 -6.38
CA ALA A 325 -30.89 -16.27 -6.34
C ALA A 325 -30.34 -16.08 -4.92
N ILE A 326 -29.03 -15.96 -4.81
CA ILE A 326 -28.38 -15.54 -3.56
C ILE A 326 -28.46 -14.00 -3.52
N PRO A 327 -28.85 -13.39 -2.38
CA PRO A 327 -28.83 -11.94 -2.24
C PRO A 327 -27.45 -11.39 -2.57
N VAL A 328 -27.39 -10.34 -3.35
CA VAL A 328 -26.11 -9.64 -3.65
C VAL A 328 -25.52 -9.00 -2.38
N GLU A 329 -24.24 -8.73 -2.39
CA GLU A 329 -23.53 -8.17 -1.24
C GLU A 329 -23.69 -9.05 0.02
N SER A 330 -23.57 -10.35 -0.15
CA SER A 330 -23.61 -11.30 0.96
C SER A 330 -22.40 -12.22 0.98
N GLU A 331 -22.08 -12.72 2.17
CA GLU A 331 -21.09 -13.78 2.33
C GLU A 331 -21.58 -15.08 1.68
N ILE A 332 -20.68 -15.74 0.98
CA ILE A 332 -20.90 -17.12 0.49
C ILE A 332 -19.92 -18.05 1.19
N SER A 333 -20.42 -19.16 1.67
CA SER A 333 -19.61 -20.15 2.38
C SER A 333 -18.83 -21.01 1.41
N GLN A 334 -17.52 -21.11 1.60
CA GLN A 334 -16.67 -22.07 0.87
C GLN A 334 -17.03 -23.54 1.20
N SER A 335 -17.61 -23.80 2.38
CA SER A 335 -18.10 -25.14 2.74
C SER A 335 -19.45 -25.50 2.15
N SER A 336 -20.23 -24.50 1.69
CA SER A 336 -21.54 -24.63 1.03
C SER A 336 -21.64 -23.66 -0.15
N PRO A 337 -20.84 -23.90 -1.22
CA PRO A 337 -20.68 -22.93 -2.29
C PRO A 337 -21.95 -22.79 -3.14
N PRO A 338 -22.10 -21.68 -3.89
CA PRO A 338 -23.15 -21.49 -4.85
C PRO A 338 -23.08 -22.53 -5.98
N GLN A 339 -24.21 -22.78 -6.64
CA GLN A 339 -24.28 -23.69 -7.79
C GLN A 339 -23.67 -23.08 -9.05
N SER A 340 -23.89 -21.78 -9.27
CA SER A 340 -23.35 -21.03 -10.40
C SER A 340 -23.21 -19.55 -10.09
N CYS A 341 -22.30 -18.89 -10.76
CA CYS A 341 -22.12 -17.44 -10.70
C CYS A 341 -21.95 -16.87 -12.11
N SER A 342 -22.43 -15.64 -12.31
CA SER A 342 -22.27 -14.91 -13.58
C SER A 342 -20.83 -14.44 -13.83
N MET A 343 -20.06 -14.32 -12.75
CA MET A 343 -18.61 -14.02 -12.70
C MET A 343 -17.98 -14.88 -11.62
N SER A 344 -16.68 -14.75 -11.44
CA SER A 344 -15.91 -15.41 -10.39
C SER A 344 -14.83 -14.49 -9.85
N GLY A 345 -14.23 -14.85 -8.71
CA GLY A 345 -13.30 -14.02 -7.96
C GLY A 345 -14.04 -13.28 -6.84
N ALA A 346 -14.43 -14.03 -5.78
CA ALA A 346 -15.04 -13.45 -4.59
C ALA A 346 -14.01 -12.64 -3.77
N ALA A 347 -14.43 -11.53 -3.18
CA ALA A 347 -13.61 -10.78 -2.24
C ALA A 347 -13.18 -11.69 -1.07
N GLY A 348 -11.93 -11.57 -0.61
CA GLY A 348 -11.38 -12.41 0.46
C GLY A 348 -10.85 -13.77 0.00
N GLU A 349 -11.08 -14.18 -1.25
CA GLU A 349 -10.53 -15.44 -1.77
C GLU A 349 -9.01 -15.40 -1.77
N ILE A 350 -8.40 -16.45 -1.21
CA ILE A 350 -6.94 -16.60 -1.18
C ILE A 350 -6.52 -17.52 -2.32
N TYR A 351 -5.52 -17.07 -3.08
CA TYR A 351 -4.95 -17.83 -4.21
C TYR A 351 -3.48 -18.12 -3.93
N ARG A 352 -3.09 -19.38 -3.97
CA ARG A 352 -1.69 -19.79 -3.87
C ARG A 352 -1.07 -20.03 -5.24
N LEU A 353 0.22 -19.79 -5.40
CA LEU A 353 0.96 -20.20 -6.59
C LEU A 353 0.93 -21.73 -6.70
N LYS A 354 0.45 -22.27 -7.82
CA LYS A 354 0.32 -23.71 -8.07
C LYS A 354 1.65 -24.45 -7.85
N ALA A 355 1.59 -25.62 -7.24
CA ALA A 355 2.76 -26.47 -7.06
C ALA A 355 3.42 -26.89 -8.41
N SER A 356 2.62 -26.98 -9.48
CA SER A 356 3.08 -27.29 -10.84
C SER A 356 3.77 -26.13 -11.55
N THR A 357 3.56 -24.89 -11.11
CA THR A 357 4.21 -23.71 -11.71
C THR A 357 5.68 -23.67 -11.29
N ALA A 358 6.59 -23.73 -12.25
CA ALA A 358 8.01 -23.58 -11.98
C ALA A 358 8.35 -22.19 -11.42
N THR A 359 9.35 -22.12 -10.56
CA THR A 359 9.90 -20.80 -10.18
C THR A 359 10.51 -20.13 -11.40
N PRO A 360 10.16 -18.87 -11.70
CA PRO A 360 10.73 -18.15 -12.82
C PRO A 360 12.26 -18.14 -12.81
N ALA A 361 12.90 -18.34 -13.94
CA ALA A 361 14.37 -18.39 -14.03
C ALA A 361 15.03 -17.08 -13.54
N CYS A 362 14.38 -15.94 -13.75
CA CYS A 362 14.84 -14.63 -13.28
C CYS A 362 14.95 -14.53 -11.75
N ALA A 363 14.20 -15.33 -10.98
CA ALA A 363 14.27 -15.33 -9.53
C ALA A 363 15.67 -15.70 -8.99
N SER A 364 16.49 -16.39 -9.78
CA SER A 364 17.88 -16.71 -9.40
C SER A 364 18.81 -15.49 -9.37
N THR A 365 18.43 -14.39 -10.04
CA THR A 365 19.17 -13.13 -10.11
C THR A 365 18.39 -11.95 -9.58
N SER A 366 17.17 -12.17 -9.11
CA SER A 366 16.24 -11.16 -8.57
C SER A 366 15.85 -11.54 -7.15
N PRO A 367 16.73 -11.30 -6.16
CA PRO A 367 16.58 -11.84 -4.82
C PRO A 367 15.37 -11.29 -4.06
N GLN A 368 14.96 -10.04 -4.27
CA GLN A 368 13.74 -9.50 -3.67
C GLN A 368 12.49 -10.18 -4.23
N ALA A 369 12.42 -10.35 -5.55
CA ALA A 369 11.31 -11.07 -6.18
C ALA A 369 11.25 -12.55 -5.77
N ALA A 370 12.40 -13.19 -5.56
CA ALA A 370 12.45 -14.58 -5.11
C ALA A 370 11.74 -14.78 -3.75
N ILE A 371 11.92 -13.85 -2.81
CA ILE A 371 11.25 -13.86 -1.51
C ILE A 371 9.73 -13.67 -1.66
N ILE A 372 9.32 -12.73 -2.52
CA ILE A 372 7.89 -12.47 -2.80
C ILE A 372 7.24 -13.70 -3.47
N ILE A 373 7.92 -14.33 -4.44
CA ILE A 373 7.43 -15.56 -5.10
C ILE A 373 7.33 -16.72 -4.09
N ALA A 374 8.23 -16.79 -3.12
CA ALA A 374 8.12 -17.77 -2.04
C ALA A 374 6.88 -17.50 -1.16
N ALA A 375 6.54 -16.24 -0.90
CA ALA A 375 5.32 -15.88 -0.20
C ALA A 375 4.06 -16.29 -0.98
N PHE A 376 4.04 -16.15 -2.30
CA PHE A 376 2.92 -16.63 -3.13
C PHE A 376 2.64 -18.13 -2.97
N ARG A 377 3.69 -18.94 -2.77
CA ARG A 377 3.53 -20.37 -2.50
C ARG A 377 3.02 -20.65 -1.11
N ASN A 378 3.59 -19.95 -0.13
CA ASN A 378 3.41 -20.25 1.28
C ASN A 378 2.15 -19.64 1.88
N TYR A 379 1.83 -18.40 1.49
CA TYR A 379 0.74 -17.60 2.05
C TYR A 379 -0.24 -17.14 0.97
N GLY A 380 0.17 -17.12 -0.31
CA GLY A 380 -0.68 -16.74 -1.42
C GLY A 380 -0.82 -15.23 -1.61
N ILE A 381 -1.84 -14.91 -2.41
CA ILE A 381 -2.35 -13.55 -2.62
C ILE A 381 -3.83 -13.54 -2.25
N ILE A 382 -4.35 -12.44 -1.74
CA ILE A 382 -5.74 -12.32 -1.31
C ILE A 382 -6.45 -11.23 -2.13
N LEU A 383 -7.63 -11.56 -2.66
CA LEU A 383 -8.41 -10.60 -3.46
C LEU A 383 -9.07 -9.58 -2.54
N ALA A 384 -8.61 -8.34 -2.62
CA ALA A 384 -8.96 -7.28 -1.70
C ALA A 384 -9.71 -6.12 -2.36
N ASP A 385 -9.49 -5.87 -3.66
CA ASP A 385 -10.04 -4.66 -4.27
C ASP A 385 -10.30 -4.80 -5.77
N ASN A 386 -11.11 -3.88 -6.30
CA ASN A 386 -11.19 -3.61 -7.73
C ASN A 386 -10.00 -2.75 -8.17
N GLY A 387 -9.47 -3.03 -9.34
CA GLY A 387 -8.31 -2.31 -9.87
C GLY A 387 -7.75 -2.98 -11.12
N ASN A 388 -6.53 -2.69 -11.47
CA ASN A 388 -5.89 -3.38 -12.59
C ASN A 388 -5.68 -4.87 -12.26
N SER A 389 -6.18 -5.77 -13.11
CA SER A 389 -6.06 -7.21 -12.89
C SER A 389 -4.60 -7.64 -12.72
N GLY A 390 -4.33 -8.37 -11.64
CA GLY A 390 -3.00 -8.83 -11.26
C GLY A 390 -2.14 -7.80 -10.54
N GLY A 391 -2.71 -6.66 -10.14
CA GLY A 391 -2.01 -5.66 -9.34
C GLY A 391 -1.75 -6.13 -7.93
N LEU A 392 -0.49 -6.33 -7.57
CA LEU A 392 -0.05 -6.57 -6.19
C LEU A 392 0.22 -5.25 -5.50
N ILE A 393 -0.21 -5.13 -4.25
CA ILE A 393 -0.07 -3.89 -3.49
C ILE A 393 0.97 -4.06 -2.39
N GLY A 394 1.77 -3.02 -2.21
CA GLY A 394 2.80 -2.96 -1.16
C GLY A 394 3.13 -1.52 -0.79
N THR A 395 4.09 -1.34 0.11
CA THR A 395 4.55 -0.02 0.53
C THR A 395 5.61 0.53 -0.41
N PRO A 396 5.64 1.85 -0.69
CA PRO A 396 6.79 2.47 -1.33
C PRO A 396 8.02 2.41 -0.41
N ASP A 397 9.21 2.27 -0.98
CA ASP A 397 10.46 2.28 -0.21
C ASP A 397 11.65 2.47 -1.16
N ALA A 398 12.58 3.37 -0.81
CA ALA A 398 13.76 3.60 -1.62
C ALA A 398 14.74 2.41 -1.68
N ARG A 399 14.52 1.39 -0.85
CA ARG A 399 15.32 0.15 -0.85
C ARG A 399 14.82 -0.92 -1.82
N TRP A 400 13.64 -0.73 -2.43
CA TRP A 400 13.19 -1.63 -3.47
C TRP A 400 14.09 -1.54 -4.72
N ASN A 401 14.31 -2.68 -5.34
CA ASN A 401 14.92 -2.77 -6.66
C ASN A 401 13.83 -3.04 -7.70
N ASN A 402 13.43 -2.04 -8.45
CA ASN A 402 12.36 -2.16 -9.44
C ASN A 402 12.69 -3.16 -10.57
N ASP A 403 13.97 -3.34 -10.90
CA ASP A 403 14.42 -4.34 -11.87
C ASP A 403 14.21 -5.75 -11.30
N ASP A 404 14.55 -5.99 -10.03
CA ASP A 404 14.27 -7.23 -9.33
C ASP A 404 12.75 -7.52 -9.33
N LEU A 405 11.94 -6.54 -8.92
CA LEU A 405 10.49 -6.68 -8.88
C LEU A 405 9.88 -7.00 -10.25
N SER A 406 10.52 -6.58 -11.34
CA SER A 406 10.06 -6.87 -12.69
C SER A 406 9.98 -8.38 -12.98
N CYS A 407 10.78 -9.21 -12.30
CA CYS A 407 10.74 -10.66 -12.42
C CYS A 407 9.36 -11.26 -12.07
N ILE A 408 8.60 -10.63 -11.17
CA ILE A 408 7.25 -11.06 -10.79
C ILE A 408 6.31 -11.08 -11.99
N ARG A 409 6.52 -10.18 -12.97
CA ARG A 409 5.72 -10.09 -14.20
C ARG A 409 5.85 -11.29 -15.14
N SER A 410 6.77 -12.21 -14.86
CA SER A 410 6.86 -13.50 -15.57
C SER A 410 5.78 -14.50 -15.17
N LEU A 411 5.06 -14.24 -14.07
CA LEU A 411 3.89 -14.99 -13.63
C LEU A 411 2.61 -14.34 -14.16
N THR A 412 1.60 -15.19 -14.43
CA THR A 412 0.26 -14.78 -14.81
C THR A 412 -0.75 -15.21 -13.74
N LEU A 413 -1.95 -14.67 -13.78
CA LEU A 413 -3.02 -15.12 -12.87
C LEU A 413 -3.41 -16.60 -13.09
N ALA A 414 -3.14 -17.16 -14.28
CA ALA A 414 -3.34 -18.59 -14.54
C ALA A 414 -2.39 -19.49 -13.73
N ASP A 415 -1.28 -18.95 -13.21
CA ASP A 415 -0.33 -19.69 -12.38
C ASP A 415 -0.84 -19.92 -10.94
N PHE A 416 -1.93 -19.30 -10.56
CA PHE A 416 -2.51 -19.39 -9.21
C PHE A 416 -3.76 -20.25 -9.19
N GLU A 417 -4.06 -20.82 -8.02
CA GLU A 417 -5.26 -21.58 -7.75
C GLU A 417 -5.91 -21.13 -6.44
N PRO A 418 -7.26 -21.04 -6.37
CA PRO A 418 -7.96 -20.66 -5.16
C PRO A 418 -7.85 -21.73 -4.08
N VAL A 419 -7.84 -21.33 -2.82
CA VAL A 419 -7.69 -22.22 -1.67
C VAL A 419 -8.92 -22.21 -0.79
N ASN A 420 -9.53 -23.37 -0.58
CA ASN A 420 -10.63 -23.48 0.38
C ASN A 420 -10.09 -23.46 1.81
N VAL A 421 -10.29 -22.36 2.50
CA VAL A 421 -9.86 -22.12 3.89
C VAL A 421 -10.99 -22.29 4.92
N SER A 422 -12.17 -22.74 4.51
CA SER A 422 -13.36 -22.85 5.37
C SER A 422 -13.14 -23.75 6.59
N SER A 423 -12.29 -24.75 6.49
CA SER A 423 -11.93 -25.64 7.63
C SER A 423 -11.14 -24.93 8.72
N LEU A 424 -10.55 -23.78 8.42
CA LEU A 424 -9.76 -22.99 9.38
C LEU A 424 -10.65 -21.97 10.13
N MET A 425 -11.79 -21.60 9.57
CA MET A 425 -12.65 -20.57 10.12
C MET A 425 -13.22 -20.96 11.49
N VAL A 426 -12.98 -20.10 12.50
CA VAL A 426 -13.60 -20.24 13.84
C VAL A 426 -14.96 -19.52 13.87
N SER A 427 -15.03 -18.33 13.31
CA SER A 427 -16.27 -17.55 13.12
C SER A 427 -16.06 -16.50 12.03
N ASN A 428 -17.15 -16.01 11.45
CA ASN A 428 -17.11 -14.98 10.39
C ASN A 428 -16.53 -13.66 10.87
N ASP A 429 -16.67 -13.35 12.16
CA ASP A 429 -16.23 -12.08 12.76
C ASP A 429 -14.78 -12.14 13.29
N SER A 430 -14.08 -13.24 13.05
CA SER A 430 -12.73 -13.45 13.58
C SER A 430 -11.79 -13.99 12.51
N GLY A 431 -10.60 -13.41 12.39
CA GLY A 431 -9.50 -13.96 11.63
C GLY A 431 -8.78 -15.12 12.32
N ALA A 432 -9.22 -15.56 13.51
CA ALA A 432 -8.63 -16.69 14.20
C ALA A 432 -8.81 -17.98 13.42
N THR A 433 -7.76 -18.80 13.37
CA THR A 433 -7.81 -20.13 12.79
C THR A 433 -8.03 -21.21 13.85
N SER A 434 -8.66 -22.30 13.47
CA SER A 434 -8.96 -23.44 14.36
C SER A 434 -7.74 -24.31 14.69
N HIS A 435 -6.57 -24.00 14.12
CA HIS A 435 -5.33 -24.77 14.29
C HIS A 435 -4.13 -23.86 14.43
#